data_408102b23a1abaf782915a23b269c4ad
#
_entry.id   408102b23a1abaf782915a23b269c4ad
#
_cell.length_a   1.000
_cell.length_b   1.000
_cell.length_c   1.000
_cell.angle_alpha   90.00
_cell.angle_beta   90.00
_cell.angle_gamma   90.00
#
_symmetry.space_group_name_H-M   'P 1'
#
loop_
_entity.id
_entity.type
_entity.pdbx_description
1 polymer ?
#
loop_
_entity_poly.entity_id
_entity_poly.type
_entity_poly.pdbx_seq_one_letter_code
_entity_poly.pdbx_strand_id
1 'polypeptide(L)'
;MGQSVLRAVFFLVLGLLGHSHGGFPNTISIGGLFMRNTVQEHSAFRFAVQLYNTNQNTTEKPFHLNYHVDHLDSSNSFSVTNAFCSQFSRGVYAIFGFYDQMSMNTLTSFCGALHTSFVTPSFPTDADVQFVIQMRPALKGAILSLLGHYKWEKFVYLYDTERGFSILQAIMEAAVQNNWQVTARSVGNIKDVQEFRRIIEEMDRRQEKRYLIDCEVERINTILEQVVILGKHSRGYHYMLANLGFTDILLERVMHGGANITGFQIVNNENPMVQQFIQRWVRLDEREFPEAKNAPLKYTSALTHDAILVIAEAFRYLRRQRVDVSRRGSAGDCLANPAVPWSQGIDIERALKMVQVQGMTGNIQFDTYGRRTNYTIDVYEMKVTGSRKAGYWNEYERFVPFSDQQLSNDSASAENRTIVVTTILESPYVMYKKNHEQLEGNERYEGYCVDLAYEIAKHVRIKYKLSIVGDGKYGARDPETKIWNGMVGELVYGPCG
;
A
#
# COMPACT_ATOMS: atom_id res chain seq x y z
N MET A 1 -66.81 -34.32 9.35
CA MET A 1 -65.40 -34.64 8.94
C MET A 1 -64.78 -33.64 7.93
N GLY A 2 -65.55 -33.00 7.04
CA GLY A 2 -64.97 -32.12 6.01
C GLY A 2 -64.37 -30.80 6.51
N GLN A 3 -64.88 -30.15 7.52
CA GLN A 3 -64.40 -28.87 8.05
C GLN A 3 -63.06 -28.97 8.77
N SER A 4 -62.81 -30.10 9.44
CA SER A 4 -61.50 -30.33 10.13
C SER A 4 -60.35 -30.57 9.14
N VAL A 5 -60.65 -31.29 8.05
CA VAL A 5 -59.67 -31.54 6.97
C VAL A 5 -59.37 -30.24 6.21
N LEU A 6 -60.40 -29.41 5.95
CA LEU A 6 -60.21 -28.13 5.26
C LEU A 6 -59.34 -27.15 6.09
N ARG A 7 -59.53 -27.11 7.43
CA ARG A 7 -58.69 -26.33 8.34
C ARG A 7 -57.26 -26.84 8.40
N ALA A 8 -57.08 -28.16 8.46
CA ALA A 8 -55.75 -28.76 8.46
C ALA A 8 -54.99 -28.47 7.16
N VAL A 9 -55.67 -28.57 6.00
CA VAL A 9 -55.08 -28.22 4.69
C VAL A 9 -54.80 -26.73 4.61
N PHE A 10 -55.68 -25.86 5.13
CA PHE A 10 -55.44 -24.41 5.15
C PHE A 10 -54.23 -24.02 6.02
N PHE A 11 -54.07 -24.63 7.20
CA PHE A 11 -52.91 -24.42 8.06
C PHE A 11 -51.64 -25.02 7.45
N LEU A 12 -51.74 -26.12 6.72
CA LEU A 12 -50.61 -26.73 6.02
C LEU A 12 -50.15 -25.86 4.82
N VAL A 13 -51.12 -25.31 4.08
CA VAL A 13 -50.84 -24.36 2.98
C VAL A 13 -50.34 -23.04 3.52
N LEU A 14 -50.88 -22.51 4.63
CA LEU A 14 -50.33 -21.33 5.30
C LEU A 14 -48.94 -21.59 5.87
N GLY A 15 -48.69 -22.78 6.44
CA GLY A 15 -47.39 -23.21 6.88
C GLY A 15 -46.37 -23.31 5.72
N LEU A 16 -46.79 -23.85 4.58
CA LEU A 16 -45.99 -23.92 3.37
C LEU A 16 -45.77 -22.55 2.71
N LEU A 17 -46.79 -21.67 2.74
CA LEU A 17 -46.65 -20.27 2.27
C LEU A 17 -45.83 -19.41 3.24
N GLY A 18 -45.89 -19.70 4.56
CA GLY A 18 -45.09 -19.04 5.59
C GLY A 18 -43.58 -19.40 5.55
N HIS A 19 -43.21 -20.51 4.88
CA HIS A 19 -41.82 -20.94 4.74
C HIS A 19 -41.14 -20.43 3.48
N SER A 20 -41.79 -19.57 2.68
CA SER A 20 -41.15 -18.90 1.54
C SER A 20 -40.58 -17.52 1.89
N HIS A 21 -40.28 -17.26 3.15
CA HIS A 21 -39.42 -16.14 3.47
C HIS A 21 -38.01 -16.52 3.00
N GLY A 22 -37.58 -15.93 1.91
CA GLY A 22 -36.21 -16.05 1.41
C GLY A 22 -35.24 -15.72 2.55
N GLY A 23 -34.71 -16.77 3.19
CA GLY A 23 -33.76 -16.61 4.27
C GLY A 23 -32.46 -16.00 3.74
N PHE A 24 -31.79 -15.18 4.54
CA PHE A 24 -30.46 -14.71 4.20
C PHE A 24 -29.56 -15.91 3.87
N PRO A 25 -28.78 -15.89 2.77
CA PRO A 25 -27.99 -17.05 2.35
C PRO A 25 -26.93 -17.40 3.39
N ASN A 26 -26.70 -18.70 3.59
CA ASN A 26 -25.65 -19.18 4.50
C ASN A 26 -24.24 -19.03 3.91
N THR A 27 -24.17 -18.85 2.59
CA THR A 27 -22.91 -18.66 1.86
C THR A 27 -23.05 -17.46 0.95
N ILE A 28 -22.07 -16.54 1.04
CA ILE A 28 -21.94 -15.37 0.16
C ILE A 28 -20.78 -15.66 -0.80
N SER A 29 -21.10 -15.69 -2.09
CA SER A 29 -20.09 -15.87 -3.14
C SER A 29 -19.59 -14.51 -3.64
N ILE A 30 -18.27 -14.33 -3.67
CA ILE A 30 -17.60 -13.11 -4.11
C ILE A 30 -16.85 -13.41 -5.40
N GLY A 31 -16.93 -12.52 -6.38
CA GLY A 31 -16.08 -12.56 -7.57
C GLY A 31 -14.72 -11.94 -7.28
N GLY A 32 -13.68 -12.45 -7.93
CA GLY A 32 -12.34 -11.87 -7.93
C GLY A 32 -11.86 -11.66 -9.36
N LEU A 33 -11.47 -10.43 -9.72
CA LEU A 33 -10.91 -10.09 -11.02
C LEU A 33 -9.49 -9.55 -10.85
N PHE A 34 -8.49 -10.34 -11.23
CA PHE A 34 -7.07 -10.06 -11.01
C PHE A 34 -6.33 -9.86 -12.33
N MET A 35 -5.37 -8.94 -12.32
CA MET A 35 -4.42 -8.73 -13.41
C MET A 35 -3.15 -9.58 -13.20
N ARG A 36 -2.34 -9.74 -14.24
CA ARG A 36 -1.11 -10.55 -14.16
C ARG A 36 -0.11 -10.06 -13.12
N ASN A 37 -0.06 -8.76 -12.89
CA ASN A 37 0.85 -8.11 -11.95
C ASN A 37 0.30 -8.01 -10.52
N THR A 38 -0.82 -8.64 -10.20
CA THR A 38 -1.46 -8.61 -8.87
C THR A 38 -1.37 -9.95 -8.14
N VAL A 39 -0.19 -10.58 -8.18
CA VAL A 39 0.03 -11.93 -7.61
C VAL A 39 -0.08 -11.91 -6.08
N GLN A 40 0.57 -10.95 -5.41
CA GLN A 40 0.51 -10.82 -3.95
C GLN A 40 -0.90 -10.47 -3.48
N GLU A 41 -1.58 -9.58 -4.19
CA GLU A 41 -2.95 -9.17 -3.89
C GLU A 41 -3.94 -10.34 -4.04
N HIS A 42 -3.72 -11.23 -5.02
CA HIS A 42 -4.50 -12.46 -5.16
C HIS A 42 -4.29 -13.39 -3.97
N SER A 43 -3.05 -13.55 -3.50
CA SER A 43 -2.75 -14.30 -2.28
C SER A 43 -3.39 -13.66 -1.05
N ALA A 44 -3.35 -12.34 -0.92
CA ALA A 44 -3.97 -11.59 0.18
C ALA A 44 -5.50 -11.73 0.18
N PHE A 45 -6.13 -11.72 -0.99
CA PHE A 45 -7.57 -11.94 -1.15
C PHE A 45 -7.98 -13.31 -0.62
N ARG A 46 -7.31 -14.37 -1.07
CA ARG A 46 -7.60 -15.75 -0.62
C ARG A 46 -7.36 -15.92 0.88
N PHE A 47 -6.26 -15.35 1.38
CA PHE A 47 -5.93 -15.43 2.79
C PHE A 47 -6.93 -14.65 3.66
N ALA A 48 -7.39 -13.48 3.23
CA ALA A 48 -8.42 -12.71 3.93
C ALA A 48 -9.75 -13.49 4.03
N VAL A 49 -10.16 -14.14 2.94
CA VAL A 49 -11.35 -15.03 2.95
C VAL A 49 -11.14 -16.20 3.90
N GLN A 50 -9.96 -16.83 3.88
CA GLN A 50 -9.64 -17.93 4.79
C GLN A 50 -9.66 -17.48 6.26
N LEU A 51 -9.09 -16.30 6.59
CA LEU A 51 -9.14 -15.75 7.95
C LEU A 51 -10.56 -15.52 8.42
N TYR A 52 -11.42 -14.98 7.57
CA TYR A 52 -12.84 -14.81 7.87
C TYR A 52 -13.50 -16.16 8.13
N ASN A 53 -13.31 -17.13 7.27
CA ASN A 53 -13.96 -18.45 7.36
C ASN A 53 -13.48 -19.29 8.53
N THR A 54 -12.24 -19.10 9.00
CA THR A 54 -11.67 -19.81 10.16
C THR A 54 -12.01 -19.18 11.52
N ASN A 55 -12.66 -18.01 11.51
CA ASN A 55 -13.13 -17.39 12.75
C ASN A 55 -14.23 -18.27 13.40
N GLN A 56 -14.01 -18.65 14.65
CA GLN A 56 -14.93 -19.51 15.40
C GLN A 56 -16.09 -18.73 16.04
N ASN A 57 -16.01 -17.40 16.04
CA ASN A 57 -17.07 -16.55 16.57
C ASN A 57 -18.24 -16.47 15.59
N THR A 58 -19.31 -17.19 15.86
CA THR A 58 -20.51 -17.24 15.01
C THR A 58 -21.24 -15.89 14.90
N THR A 59 -21.02 -14.98 15.83
CA THR A 59 -21.58 -13.62 15.78
C THR A 59 -20.81 -12.76 14.77
N GLU A 60 -19.50 -12.93 14.71
CA GLU A 60 -18.64 -12.25 13.73
C GLU A 60 -18.67 -12.91 12.36
N LYS A 61 -18.90 -14.22 12.32
CA LYS A 61 -19.00 -15.04 11.10
C LYS A 61 -20.40 -15.68 10.97
N PRO A 62 -21.44 -14.92 10.65
CA PRO A 62 -22.81 -15.45 10.54
C PRO A 62 -23.08 -16.19 9.22
N PHE A 63 -22.19 -16.15 8.25
CA PHE A 63 -22.26 -16.83 6.95
C PHE A 63 -20.84 -17.23 6.51
N HIS A 64 -20.76 -18.11 5.53
CA HIS A 64 -19.51 -18.51 4.91
C HIS A 64 -19.22 -17.65 3.67
N LEU A 65 -17.94 -17.27 3.45
CA LEU A 65 -17.51 -16.61 2.22
C LEU A 65 -16.96 -17.66 1.24
N ASN A 66 -17.46 -17.65 0.03
CA ASN A 66 -16.91 -18.38 -1.10
C ASN A 66 -16.45 -17.41 -2.17
N TYR A 67 -15.52 -17.81 -3.03
CA TYR A 67 -15.00 -16.94 -4.09
C TYR A 67 -14.78 -17.67 -5.41
N HIS A 68 -14.86 -16.91 -6.50
CA HIS A 68 -14.51 -17.35 -7.84
C HIS A 68 -13.56 -16.32 -8.44
N VAL A 69 -12.43 -16.75 -8.99
CA VAL A 69 -11.40 -15.87 -9.55
C VAL A 69 -11.31 -16.05 -11.05
N ASP A 70 -11.31 -14.93 -11.77
CA ASP A 70 -10.97 -14.83 -13.17
C ASP A 70 -9.81 -13.83 -13.35
N HIS A 71 -9.00 -14.01 -14.39
CA HIS A 71 -7.88 -13.15 -14.71
C HIS A 71 -8.23 -12.23 -15.86
N LEU A 72 -7.84 -10.95 -15.73
CA LEU A 72 -8.04 -9.91 -16.73
C LEU A 72 -6.79 -9.76 -17.61
N ASP A 73 -7.03 -9.65 -18.91
CA ASP A 73 -6.11 -9.03 -19.85
C ASP A 73 -6.64 -7.64 -20.18
N SER A 74 -6.07 -6.61 -19.56
CA SER A 74 -6.54 -5.24 -19.60
C SER A 74 -6.47 -4.59 -20.98
N SER A 75 -5.56 -5.04 -21.82
CA SER A 75 -5.43 -4.56 -23.21
C SER A 75 -6.55 -5.06 -24.13
N ASN A 76 -7.44 -5.93 -23.65
CA ASN A 76 -8.47 -6.58 -24.43
C ASN A 76 -9.85 -6.42 -23.78
N SER A 77 -10.64 -5.46 -24.24
CA SER A 77 -12.00 -5.20 -23.73
C SER A 77 -12.94 -6.42 -23.85
N PHE A 78 -12.73 -7.29 -24.82
CA PHE A 78 -13.47 -8.54 -24.95
C PHE A 78 -13.15 -9.51 -23.81
N SER A 79 -11.87 -9.62 -23.45
CA SER A 79 -11.43 -10.42 -22.28
C SER A 79 -12.03 -9.88 -20.98
N VAL A 80 -12.02 -8.57 -20.78
CA VAL A 80 -12.63 -7.89 -19.62
C VAL A 80 -14.13 -8.18 -19.55
N THR A 81 -14.84 -8.05 -20.66
CA THR A 81 -16.28 -8.35 -20.77
C THR A 81 -16.55 -9.82 -20.41
N ASN A 82 -15.80 -10.76 -20.97
CA ASN A 82 -15.98 -12.18 -20.69
C ASN A 82 -15.73 -12.52 -19.22
N ALA A 83 -14.69 -11.96 -18.62
CA ALA A 83 -14.38 -12.18 -17.21
C ALA A 83 -15.48 -11.63 -16.29
N PHE A 84 -15.97 -10.43 -16.56
CA PHE A 84 -17.09 -9.86 -15.79
C PHE A 84 -18.36 -10.71 -15.95
N CYS A 85 -18.72 -11.07 -17.17
CA CYS A 85 -19.91 -11.87 -17.44
C CYS A 85 -19.81 -13.29 -16.87
N SER A 86 -18.60 -13.87 -16.82
CA SER A 86 -18.36 -15.14 -16.13
C SER A 86 -18.71 -15.03 -14.62
N GLN A 87 -18.26 -13.96 -13.96
CA GLN A 87 -18.59 -13.72 -12.56
C GLN A 87 -20.09 -13.47 -12.36
N PHE A 88 -20.69 -12.63 -13.20
CA PHE A 88 -22.11 -12.34 -13.15
C PHE A 88 -22.97 -13.60 -13.31
N SER A 89 -22.65 -14.47 -14.27
CA SER A 89 -23.37 -15.73 -14.51
C SER A 89 -23.27 -16.72 -13.36
N ARG A 90 -22.18 -16.68 -12.58
CA ARG A 90 -22.02 -17.49 -11.36
C ARG A 90 -22.86 -17.00 -10.19
N GLY A 91 -23.51 -15.86 -10.33
CA GLY A 91 -24.38 -15.32 -9.30
C GLY A 91 -23.64 -14.77 -8.09
N VAL A 92 -22.44 -14.20 -8.29
CA VAL A 92 -21.70 -13.53 -7.20
C VAL A 92 -22.44 -12.33 -6.67
N TYR A 93 -22.31 -12.07 -5.37
CA TYR A 93 -23.01 -10.98 -4.67
C TYR A 93 -22.30 -9.64 -4.77
N ALA A 94 -20.99 -9.68 -4.90
CA ALA A 94 -20.11 -8.54 -5.14
C ALA A 94 -18.86 -9.03 -5.85
N ILE A 95 -18.18 -8.13 -6.54
CA ILE A 95 -16.91 -8.42 -7.23
C ILE A 95 -15.82 -7.57 -6.57
N PHE A 96 -14.75 -8.22 -6.11
CA PHE A 96 -13.49 -7.56 -5.81
C PHE A 96 -12.62 -7.60 -7.06
N GLY A 97 -11.96 -6.50 -7.41
CA GLY A 97 -11.09 -6.55 -8.57
C GLY A 97 -10.29 -5.29 -8.82
N PHE A 98 -9.45 -5.39 -9.84
CA PHE A 98 -8.59 -4.33 -10.31
C PHE A 98 -9.05 -3.82 -11.66
N TYR A 99 -8.79 -2.55 -11.91
CA TYR A 99 -8.88 -1.96 -13.24
C TYR A 99 -7.65 -1.09 -13.49
N ASP A 100 -7.35 -0.89 -14.74
CA ASP A 100 -6.46 0.14 -15.25
C ASP A 100 -7.24 1.16 -16.09
N GLN A 101 -6.55 2.12 -16.69
CA GLN A 101 -7.19 3.15 -17.53
C GLN A 101 -7.97 2.57 -18.71
N MET A 102 -7.54 1.44 -19.25
CA MET A 102 -8.17 0.79 -20.40
C MET A 102 -9.44 0.02 -20.03
N SER A 103 -9.47 -0.64 -18.89
CA SER A 103 -10.56 -1.53 -18.46
C SER A 103 -11.61 -0.86 -17.58
N MET A 104 -11.29 0.28 -16.96
CA MET A 104 -12.16 0.97 -16.01
C MET A 104 -13.55 1.25 -16.58
N ASN A 105 -13.64 1.84 -17.77
CA ASN A 105 -14.93 2.22 -18.37
C ASN A 105 -15.81 1.00 -18.67
N THR A 106 -15.19 -0.09 -19.13
CA THR A 106 -15.93 -1.33 -19.43
C THR A 106 -16.51 -1.92 -18.13
N LEU A 107 -15.67 -2.07 -17.08
CA LEU A 107 -16.11 -2.64 -15.81
C LEU A 107 -17.17 -1.78 -15.13
N THR A 108 -16.98 -0.47 -15.06
CA THR A 108 -17.93 0.45 -14.40
C THR A 108 -19.26 0.52 -15.16
N SER A 109 -19.25 0.42 -16.49
CA SER A 109 -20.46 0.38 -17.32
C SER A 109 -21.30 -0.87 -17.02
N PHE A 110 -20.67 -2.04 -16.93
CA PHE A 110 -21.36 -3.27 -16.54
C PHE A 110 -21.90 -3.21 -15.11
N CYS A 111 -21.13 -2.69 -14.17
CA CYS A 111 -21.56 -2.53 -12.78
C CYS A 111 -22.84 -1.68 -12.68
N GLY A 112 -22.85 -0.54 -13.35
CA GLY A 112 -24.01 0.35 -13.39
C GLY A 112 -25.23 -0.25 -14.10
N ALA A 113 -25.03 -0.92 -15.23
CA ALA A 113 -26.11 -1.53 -16.00
C ALA A 113 -26.74 -2.74 -15.31
N LEU A 114 -25.98 -3.53 -14.57
CA LEU A 114 -26.41 -4.79 -13.97
C LEU A 114 -26.60 -4.71 -12.45
N HIS A 115 -26.39 -3.56 -11.85
CA HIS A 115 -26.44 -3.33 -10.41
C HIS A 115 -25.56 -4.31 -9.61
N THR A 116 -24.35 -4.53 -10.09
CA THR A 116 -23.36 -5.38 -9.45
C THR A 116 -22.27 -4.53 -8.82
N SER A 117 -22.11 -4.61 -7.50
CA SER A 117 -21.11 -3.84 -6.76
C SER A 117 -19.71 -4.35 -7.04
N PHE A 118 -18.80 -3.40 -7.31
CA PHE A 118 -17.38 -3.63 -7.58
C PHE A 118 -16.53 -2.92 -6.52
N VAL A 119 -15.82 -3.68 -5.72
CA VAL A 119 -14.94 -3.17 -4.65
C VAL A 119 -13.51 -3.23 -5.14
N THR A 120 -12.84 -2.10 -5.19
CA THR A 120 -11.53 -2.00 -5.87
C THR A 120 -10.48 -1.24 -5.06
N PRO A 121 -9.24 -1.75 -4.98
CA PRO A 121 -8.07 -1.02 -4.48
C PRO A 121 -7.31 -0.26 -5.58
N SER A 122 -7.82 -0.23 -6.80
CA SER A 122 -7.21 0.49 -7.92
C SER A 122 -7.26 2.01 -7.70
N PHE A 123 -6.63 2.77 -8.59
CA PHE A 123 -6.56 4.22 -8.47
C PHE A 123 -7.95 4.86 -8.33
N PRO A 124 -8.11 5.90 -7.48
CA PRO A 124 -9.38 6.61 -7.33
C PRO A 124 -9.76 7.37 -8.59
N THR A 125 -11.05 7.48 -8.86
CA THR A 125 -11.60 8.31 -9.93
C THR A 125 -12.54 9.36 -9.36
N ASP A 126 -12.52 10.56 -9.93
CA ASP A 126 -13.49 11.64 -9.62
C ASP A 126 -14.75 11.53 -10.46
N ALA A 127 -14.81 10.62 -11.44
CA ALA A 127 -16.01 10.33 -12.19
C ALA A 127 -17.12 9.80 -11.28
N ASP A 128 -18.36 10.22 -11.57
CA ASP A 128 -19.54 9.67 -10.89
C ASP A 128 -19.83 8.29 -11.45
N VAL A 129 -19.28 7.26 -10.82
CA VAL A 129 -19.47 5.86 -11.19
C VAL A 129 -20.34 5.17 -10.16
N GLN A 130 -21.42 4.54 -10.61
CA GLN A 130 -22.34 3.81 -9.75
C GLN A 130 -21.84 2.40 -9.50
N PHE A 131 -22.16 1.84 -8.34
CA PHE A 131 -21.82 0.48 -7.91
C PHE A 131 -20.32 0.22 -7.77
N VAL A 132 -19.49 1.25 -7.64
CA VAL A 132 -18.05 1.13 -7.41
C VAL A 132 -17.70 1.64 -6.02
N ILE A 133 -17.03 0.79 -5.23
CA ILE A 133 -16.54 1.11 -3.89
C ILE A 133 -15.02 1.22 -3.97
N GLN A 134 -14.51 2.42 -3.79
CA GLN A 134 -13.10 2.76 -3.97
C GLN A 134 -12.36 2.66 -2.62
N MET A 135 -11.57 1.60 -2.47
CA MET A 135 -10.82 1.31 -1.24
C MET A 135 -9.60 2.20 -1.07
N ARG A 136 -8.97 2.62 -2.18
CA ARG A 136 -7.77 3.46 -2.16
C ARG A 136 -8.17 4.90 -1.87
N PRO A 137 -7.65 5.52 -0.78
CA PRO A 137 -7.88 6.93 -0.53
C PRO A 137 -7.24 7.82 -1.60
N ALA A 138 -7.85 8.94 -1.90
CA ALA A 138 -7.29 9.95 -2.79
C ALA A 138 -6.07 10.62 -2.14
N LEU A 139 -5.00 10.78 -2.91
CA LEU A 139 -3.73 11.34 -2.45
C LEU A 139 -3.55 12.81 -2.82
N LYS A 140 -4.33 13.33 -3.76
CA LYS A 140 -4.18 14.69 -4.31
C LYS A 140 -4.20 15.78 -3.25
N GLY A 141 -5.07 15.70 -2.24
CA GLY A 141 -5.14 16.67 -1.16
C GLY A 141 -3.87 16.71 -0.30
N ALA A 142 -3.31 15.55 0.00
CA ALA A 142 -2.05 15.43 0.74
C ALA A 142 -0.87 15.98 -0.08
N ILE A 143 -0.82 15.67 -1.37
CA ILE A 143 0.23 16.19 -2.27
C ILE A 143 0.19 17.72 -2.31
N LEU A 144 -0.97 18.33 -2.57
CA LEU A 144 -1.10 19.79 -2.62
C LEU A 144 -0.73 20.46 -1.29
N SER A 145 -1.11 19.86 -0.16
CA SER A 145 -0.75 20.35 1.17
C SER A 145 0.76 20.33 1.40
N LEU A 146 1.47 19.28 0.95
CA LEU A 146 2.92 19.20 1.08
C LEU A 146 3.65 20.15 0.12
N LEU A 147 3.17 20.29 -1.11
CA LEU A 147 3.73 21.29 -2.05
C LEU A 147 3.66 22.70 -1.45
N GLY A 148 2.54 23.05 -0.82
CA GLY A 148 2.39 24.31 -0.09
C GLY A 148 3.32 24.41 1.12
N HIS A 149 3.44 23.36 1.93
CA HIS A 149 4.32 23.32 3.11
C HIS A 149 5.79 23.52 2.74
N TYR A 150 6.28 22.83 1.70
CA TYR A 150 7.65 22.96 1.22
C TYR A 150 7.87 24.20 0.33
N LYS A 151 6.81 24.97 0.04
CA LYS A 151 6.87 26.14 -0.85
C LYS A 151 7.45 25.79 -2.22
N TRP A 152 6.95 24.72 -2.83
CA TRP A 152 7.34 24.34 -4.17
C TRP A 152 6.56 25.16 -5.19
N GLU A 153 7.23 26.13 -5.80
CA GLU A 153 6.66 26.98 -6.86
C GLU A 153 7.18 26.57 -8.24
N LYS A 154 8.33 25.88 -8.30
CA LYS A 154 8.91 25.36 -9.53
C LYS A 154 9.37 23.91 -9.30
N PHE A 155 8.82 22.99 -10.07
CA PHE A 155 9.13 21.56 -9.94
C PHE A 155 8.80 20.75 -11.20
N VAL A 156 9.38 19.55 -11.29
CA VAL A 156 9.08 18.54 -12.29
C VAL A 156 8.00 17.61 -11.76
N TYR A 157 7.00 17.31 -12.58
CA TYR A 157 5.97 16.31 -12.28
C TYR A 157 6.08 15.15 -13.27
N LEU A 158 6.56 14.01 -12.79
CA LEU A 158 6.64 12.75 -13.53
C LEU A 158 5.42 11.91 -13.18
N TYR A 159 4.60 11.58 -14.16
CA TYR A 159 3.34 10.88 -13.92
C TYR A 159 3.11 9.70 -14.86
N ASP A 160 2.41 8.71 -14.33
CA ASP A 160 1.94 7.55 -15.08
C ASP A 160 0.46 7.72 -15.41
N THR A 161 0.14 7.75 -16.71
CA THR A 161 -1.26 7.88 -17.19
C THR A 161 -2.12 6.68 -16.82
N GLU A 162 -1.52 5.53 -16.54
CA GLU A 162 -2.25 4.33 -16.12
C GLU A 162 -2.89 4.47 -14.74
N ARG A 163 -2.48 5.47 -13.95
CA ARG A 163 -3.05 5.80 -12.64
C ARG A 163 -4.20 6.82 -12.71
N GLY A 164 -4.66 7.17 -13.91
CA GLY A 164 -5.68 8.21 -14.13
C GLY A 164 -5.10 9.63 -14.14
N PHE A 165 -5.98 10.61 -14.30
CA PHE A 165 -5.63 12.02 -14.51
C PHE A 165 -6.00 12.93 -13.34
N SER A 166 -6.55 12.40 -12.25
CA SER A 166 -7.05 13.19 -11.12
C SER A 166 -5.97 14.05 -10.45
N ILE A 167 -4.78 13.46 -10.20
CA ILE A 167 -3.65 14.17 -9.61
C ILE A 167 -3.09 15.22 -10.58
N LEU A 168 -2.92 14.86 -11.87
CA LEU A 168 -2.45 15.78 -12.90
C LEU A 168 -3.38 16.99 -12.99
N GLN A 169 -4.68 16.79 -13.06
CA GLN A 169 -5.66 17.86 -13.10
C GLN A 169 -5.55 18.77 -11.88
N ALA A 170 -5.53 18.20 -10.68
CA ALA A 170 -5.42 18.96 -9.43
C ALA A 170 -4.13 19.80 -9.36
N ILE A 171 -3.01 19.26 -9.81
CA ILE A 171 -1.72 19.98 -9.86
C ILE A 171 -1.77 21.13 -10.86
N MET A 172 -2.32 20.89 -12.06
CA MET A 172 -2.40 21.92 -13.09
C MET A 172 -3.36 23.05 -12.71
N GLU A 173 -4.49 22.74 -12.09
CA GLU A 173 -5.40 23.75 -11.54
C GLU A 173 -4.73 24.57 -10.43
N ALA A 174 -4.04 23.93 -9.49
CA ALA A 174 -3.30 24.61 -8.44
C ALA A 174 -2.14 25.47 -9.00
N ALA A 175 -1.46 24.99 -10.04
CA ALA A 175 -0.39 25.70 -10.70
C ALA A 175 -0.88 27.03 -11.31
N VAL A 176 -2.06 27.02 -11.95
CA VAL A 176 -2.69 28.24 -12.48
C VAL A 176 -3.07 29.19 -11.35
N GLN A 177 -3.69 28.67 -10.28
CA GLN A 177 -4.16 29.50 -9.16
C GLN A 177 -3.01 30.13 -8.35
N ASN A 178 -1.88 29.41 -8.21
CA ASN A 178 -0.76 29.83 -7.38
C ASN A 178 0.44 30.32 -8.19
N ASN A 179 0.31 30.43 -9.51
CA ASN A 179 1.39 30.82 -10.42
C ASN A 179 2.65 29.94 -10.34
N TRP A 180 2.44 28.61 -10.21
CA TRP A 180 3.56 27.65 -10.19
C TRP A 180 4.07 27.36 -11.59
N GLN A 181 5.35 27.04 -11.67
CA GLN A 181 6.03 26.57 -12.88
C GLN A 181 6.21 25.05 -12.81
N VAL A 182 5.29 24.31 -13.44
CA VAL A 182 5.30 22.85 -13.43
C VAL A 182 5.76 22.33 -14.79
N THR A 183 6.81 21.52 -14.78
CA THR A 183 7.25 20.76 -15.97
C THR A 183 6.71 19.34 -15.87
N ALA A 184 5.57 19.07 -16.50
CA ALA A 184 4.95 17.76 -16.49
C ALA A 184 5.51 16.86 -17.60
N ARG A 185 5.82 15.60 -17.27
CA ARG A 185 6.24 14.55 -18.21
C ARG A 185 5.53 13.24 -17.89
N SER A 186 4.89 12.68 -18.93
CA SER A 186 4.34 11.33 -18.83
C SER A 186 5.47 10.30 -18.94
N VAL A 187 5.49 9.33 -18.04
CA VAL A 187 6.50 8.26 -17.97
C VAL A 187 5.88 6.86 -18.07
N GLY A 188 4.55 6.75 -18.19
CA GLY A 188 3.82 5.48 -18.21
C GLY A 188 4.20 4.56 -19.37
N ASN A 189 4.45 5.13 -20.54
CA ASN A 189 4.77 4.37 -21.75
C ASN A 189 6.26 4.05 -21.92
N ILE A 190 7.11 4.50 -21.01
CA ILE A 190 8.56 4.30 -21.10
C ILE A 190 8.88 2.84 -20.79
N LYS A 191 9.49 2.16 -21.79
CA LYS A 191 10.00 0.78 -21.68
C LYS A 191 11.52 0.73 -21.58
N ASP A 192 12.20 1.70 -22.20
CA ASP A 192 13.67 1.79 -22.20
C ASP A 192 14.16 2.66 -21.04
N VAL A 193 14.96 2.07 -20.17
CA VAL A 193 15.56 2.74 -19.02
C VAL A 193 16.38 3.96 -19.42
N GLN A 194 16.98 3.98 -20.61
CA GLN A 194 17.74 5.11 -21.14
C GLN A 194 16.90 6.37 -21.35
N GLU A 195 15.60 6.19 -21.57
CA GLU A 195 14.68 7.31 -21.73
C GLU A 195 14.48 8.06 -20.42
N PHE A 196 14.40 7.35 -19.29
CA PHE A 196 14.39 8.00 -17.95
C PHE A 196 15.66 8.83 -17.74
N ARG A 197 16.83 8.32 -18.12
CA ARG A 197 18.09 9.07 -18.01
C ARG A 197 18.06 10.35 -18.82
N ARG A 198 17.56 10.30 -20.05
CA ARG A 198 17.43 11.50 -20.92
C ARG A 198 16.52 12.55 -20.29
N ILE A 199 15.40 12.13 -19.69
CA ILE A 199 14.49 13.05 -18.99
C ILE A 199 15.20 13.69 -17.80
N ILE A 200 15.86 12.91 -16.96
CA ILE A 200 16.57 13.41 -15.78
C ILE A 200 17.69 14.38 -16.19
N GLU A 201 18.48 14.06 -17.22
CA GLU A 201 19.54 14.92 -17.73
C GLU A 201 18.98 16.20 -18.37
N GLU A 202 17.86 16.13 -19.07
CA GLU A 202 17.16 17.31 -19.59
C GLU A 202 16.74 18.25 -18.47
N MET A 203 16.15 17.70 -17.41
CA MET A 203 15.72 18.48 -16.25
C MET A 203 16.92 19.08 -15.50
N ASP A 204 18.02 18.35 -15.38
CA ASP A 204 19.23 18.83 -14.74
C ASP A 204 19.85 20.02 -15.51
N ARG A 205 19.85 19.98 -16.82
CA ARG A 205 20.27 21.12 -17.67
C ARG A 205 19.39 22.37 -17.46
N ARG A 206 18.13 22.18 -17.06
CA ARG A 206 17.21 23.27 -16.67
C ARG A 206 17.33 23.66 -15.21
N GLN A 207 18.31 23.08 -14.48
CA GLN A 207 18.54 23.29 -13.06
C GLN A 207 17.34 22.91 -12.17
N GLU A 208 16.52 21.96 -12.62
CA GLU A 208 15.42 21.42 -11.85
C GLU A 208 15.94 20.43 -10.79
N LYS A 209 15.55 20.64 -9.53
CA LYS A 209 16.00 19.82 -8.41
C LYS A 209 14.85 19.28 -7.53
N ARG A 210 13.63 19.63 -7.86
CA ARG A 210 12.43 19.22 -7.15
C ARG A 210 11.58 18.36 -8.06
N TYR A 211 11.30 17.13 -7.64
CA TYR A 211 10.58 16.15 -8.44
C TYR A 211 9.40 15.59 -7.66
N LEU A 212 8.21 15.68 -8.22
CA LEU A 212 7.04 14.94 -7.79
C LEU A 212 6.90 13.73 -8.73
N ILE A 213 6.98 12.51 -8.17
CA ILE A 213 6.92 11.25 -8.92
C ILE A 213 5.63 10.53 -8.57
N ASP A 214 4.70 10.48 -9.51
CA ASP A 214 3.37 9.88 -9.37
C ASP A 214 3.29 8.61 -10.22
N CYS A 215 3.81 7.53 -9.65
CA CYS A 215 3.92 6.22 -10.29
C CYS A 215 3.68 5.09 -9.28
N GLU A 216 3.47 3.88 -9.77
CA GLU A 216 3.49 2.69 -8.94
C GLU A 216 4.92 2.36 -8.47
N VAL A 217 5.03 1.55 -7.39
CA VAL A 217 6.29 1.30 -6.68
C VAL A 217 7.40 0.83 -7.60
N GLU A 218 7.12 -0.10 -8.49
CA GLU A 218 8.10 -0.69 -9.40
C GLU A 218 8.72 0.38 -10.33
N ARG A 219 7.89 1.29 -10.84
CA ARG A 219 8.35 2.39 -11.70
C ARG A 219 9.11 3.44 -10.91
N ILE A 220 8.69 3.76 -9.70
CA ILE A 220 9.43 4.64 -8.79
C ILE A 220 10.83 4.07 -8.53
N ASN A 221 10.93 2.78 -8.22
CA ASN A 221 12.22 2.11 -8.00
C ASN A 221 13.12 2.21 -9.23
N THR A 222 12.58 2.01 -10.43
CA THR A 222 13.32 2.17 -11.68
C THR A 222 13.81 3.60 -11.89
N ILE A 223 12.99 4.60 -11.66
CA ILE A 223 13.38 6.02 -11.79
C ILE A 223 14.46 6.37 -10.76
N LEU A 224 14.30 5.97 -9.51
CA LEU A 224 15.26 6.25 -8.44
C LEU A 224 16.61 5.56 -8.69
N GLU A 225 16.62 4.38 -9.27
CA GLU A 225 17.86 3.72 -9.70
C GLU A 225 18.62 4.56 -10.74
N GLN A 226 17.92 5.14 -11.71
CA GLN A 226 18.54 6.02 -12.70
C GLN A 226 19.02 7.33 -12.08
N VAL A 227 18.27 7.88 -11.12
CA VAL A 227 18.69 9.05 -10.32
C VAL A 227 20.01 8.79 -9.62
N VAL A 228 20.20 7.61 -9.03
CA VAL A 228 21.45 7.20 -8.37
C VAL A 228 22.60 7.06 -9.38
N ILE A 229 22.35 6.38 -10.50
CA ILE A 229 23.37 6.18 -11.55
C ILE A 229 23.89 7.52 -12.10
N LEU A 230 23.00 8.51 -12.24
CA LEU A 230 23.35 9.85 -12.72
C LEU A 230 23.90 10.78 -11.62
N GLY A 231 24.00 10.31 -10.37
CA GLY A 231 24.48 11.10 -9.24
C GLY A 231 23.53 12.23 -8.81
N LYS A 232 22.25 12.17 -9.19
CA LYS A 232 21.24 13.19 -8.88
C LYS A 232 20.51 12.94 -7.55
N HIS A 233 21.13 12.21 -6.64
CA HIS A 233 20.64 11.91 -5.28
C HIS A 233 21.44 12.67 -4.20
N SER A 234 22.17 13.71 -4.59
CA SER A 234 22.97 14.53 -3.69
C SER A 234 22.15 15.62 -2.99
N ARG A 235 22.76 16.27 -2.01
CA ARG A 235 22.17 17.39 -1.28
C ARG A 235 21.70 18.48 -2.25
N GLY A 236 20.49 18.98 -2.03
CA GLY A 236 19.83 19.99 -2.85
C GLY A 236 18.74 19.43 -3.77
N TYR A 237 18.74 18.13 -4.04
CA TYR A 237 17.60 17.45 -4.69
C TYR A 237 16.52 17.10 -3.67
N HIS A 238 15.26 17.19 -4.09
CA HIS A 238 14.12 16.76 -3.29
C HIS A 238 13.15 15.97 -4.17
N TYR A 239 12.91 14.72 -3.78
CA TYR A 239 11.97 13.80 -4.43
C TYR A 239 10.77 13.59 -3.54
N MET A 240 9.57 13.96 -4.02
CA MET A 240 8.29 13.65 -3.39
C MET A 240 7.66 12.49 -4.14
N LEU A 241 7.44 11.38 -3.44
CA LEU A 241 6.93 10.15 -4.02
C LEU A 241 5.42 10.06 -3.75
N ALA A 242 4.61 10.29 -4.78
CA ALA A 242 3.17 10.25 -4.71
C ALA A 242 2.64 8.81 -4.75
N ASN A 243 2.92 8.07 -3.69
CA ASN A 243 2.53 6.67 -3.53
C ASN A 243 2.24 6.40 -2.05
N LEU A 244 1.17 5.62 -1.76
CA LEU A 244 0.74 5.30 -0.40
C LEU A 244 1.58 4.21 0.29
N GLY A 245 2.55 3.66 -0.41
CA GLY A 245 3.46 2.60 0.05
C GLY A 245 4.91 3.06 0.15
N PHE A 246 5.19 4.14 0.87
CA PHE A 246 6.55 4.66 1.03
C PHE A 246 7.54 3.59 1.51
N THR A 247 7.13 2.73 2.44
CA THR A 247 7.98 1.66 2.97
C THR A 247 8.19 0.49 2.01
N ASP A 248 7.43 0.43 0.90
CA ASP A 248 7.58 -0.59 -0.14
C ASP A 248 8.64 -0.17 -1.19
N ILE A 249 9.08 1.10 -1.17
CA ILE A 249 10.04 1.67 -2.12
C ILE A 249 11.46 1.37 -1.66
N LEU A 250 12.33 0.98 -2.61
CA LEU A 250 13.73 0.65 -2.36
C LEU A 250 14.57 1.94 -2.25
N LEU A 251 14.68 2.49 -1.04
CA LEU A 251 15.34 3.77 -0.78
C LEU A 251 16.80 3.67 -0.32
N GLU A 252 17.30 2.47 -0.06
CA GLU A 252 18.64 2.25 0.52
C GLU A 252 19.77 2.92 -0.28
N ARG A 253 19.71 2.85 -1.61
CA ARG A 253 20.75 3.45 -2.47
C ARG A 253 20.65 4.97 -2.54
N VAL A 254 19.43 5.51 -2.51
CA VAL A 254 19.18 6.95 -2.67
C VAL A 254 19.51 7.71 -1.39
N MET A 255 19.31 7.11 -0.22
CA MET A 255 19.47 7.75 1.08
C MET A 255 20.91 8.21 1.34
N HIS A 256 21.91 7.54 0.79
CA HIS A 256 23.32 7.83 1.04
C HIS A 256 23.82 9.10 0.36
N GLY A 257 23.11 9.61 -0.65
CA GLY A 257 23.52 10.81 -1.40
C GLY A 257 23.19 12.14 -0.70
N GLY A 258 22.29 12.13 0.26
CA GLY A 258 21.87 13.33 1.00
C GLY A 258 20.71 14.11 0.37
N ALA A 259 20.06 13.62 -0.68
CA ALA A 259 18.82 14.18 -1.19
C ALA A 259 17.69 14.04 -0.15
N ASN A 260 16.76 14.98 -0.18
CA ASN A 260 15.51 14.86 0.57
C ASN A 260 14.55 13.94 -0.18
N ILE A 261 13.96 12.98 0.51
CA ILE A 261 12.93 12.10 -0.04
C ILE A 261 11.74 12.13 0.92
N THR A 262 10.58 12.50 0.38
CA THR A 262 9.33 12.59 1.12
C THR A 262 8.31 11.67 0.45
N GLY A 263 7.47 11.02 1.21
CA GLY A 263 6.42 10.18 0.68
C GLY A 263 5.30 9.94 1.67
N PHE A 264 4.40 9.04 1.29
CA PHE A 264 3.16 8.79 1.99
C PHE A 264 3.02 7.32 2.34
N GLN A 265 2.40 7.05 3.47
CA GLN A 265 2.17 5.70 3.96
C GLN A 265 0.76 5.58 4.52
N ILE A 266 0.03 4.55 4.09
CA ILE A 266 -1.31 4.30 4.62
C ILE A 266 -1.33 3.15 5.63
N VAL A 267 -0.41 2.20 5.51
CA VAL A 267 -0.30 1.06 6.43
C VAL A 267 0.63 1.42 7.58
N ASN A 268 0.09 1.40 8.81
CA ASN A 268 0.91 1.57 10.00
C ASN A 268 1.39 0.21 10.51
N ASN A 269 2.67 -0.10 10.35
CA ASN A 269 3.26 -1.36 10.79
C ASN A 269 3.30 -1.54 12.33
N GLU A 270 3.07 -0.48 13.09
CA GLU A 270 2.95 -0.55 14.54
C GLU A 270 1.54 -0.96 15.00
N ASN A 271 0.56 -0.91 14.09
CA ASN A 271 -0.80 -1.33 14.40
C ASN A 271 -0.85 -2.83 14.73
N PRO A 272 -1.38 -3.23 15.90
CA PRO A 272 -1.47 -4.63 16.30
C PRO A 272 -2.19 -5.54 15.27
N MET A 273 -3.20 -5.02 14.59
CA MET A 273 -3.90 -5.75 13.52
C MET A 273 -2.95 -6.08 12.36
N VAL A 274 -2.14 -5.11 11.94
CA VAL A 274 -1.14 -5.29 10.88
C VAL A 274 -0.08 -6.30 11.31
N GLN A 275 0.44 -6.17 12.53
CA GLN A 275 1.45 -7.08 13.07
C GLN A 275 0.93 -8.52 13.16
N GLN A 276 -0.30 -8.73 13.65
CA GLN A 276 -0.91 -10.05 13.71
C GLN A 276 -1.13 -10.65 12.32
N PHE A 277 -1.54 -9.84 11.36
CA PHE A 277 -1.69 -10.28 9.97
C PHE A 277 -0.33 -10.71 9.40
N ILE A 278 0.70 -9.87 9.51
CA ILE A 278 2.05 -10.16 9.01
C ILE A 278 2.62 -11.43 9.65
N GLN A 279 2.47 -11.64 10.96
CA GLN A 279 2.93 -12.86 11.64
C GLN A 279 2.33 -14.14 11.08
N ARG A 280 1.08 -14.10 10.63
CA ARG A 280 0.42 -15.23 9.97
C ARG A 280 0.80 -15.32 8.49
N TRP A 281 0.89 -14.17 7.83
CA TRP A 281 1.21 -14.03 6.41
C TRP A 281 2.55 -14.66 6.05
N VAL A 282 3.61 -14.36 6.79
CA VAL A 282 4.96 -14.91 6.54
C VAL A 282 5.10 -16.41 6.81
N ARG A 283 4.10 -17.03 7.44
CA ARG A 283 4.04 -18.48 7.70
C ARG A 283 3.29 -19.27 6.63
N LEU A 284 2.69 -18.59 5.66
CA LEU A 284 1.93 -19.23 4.60
C LEU A 284 2.86 -20.03 3.68
N ASP A 285 2.33 -21.12 3.09
CA ASP A 285 3.03 -21.88 2.07
C ASP A 285 3.09 -21.06 0.77
N GLU A 286 4.29 -20.78 0.29
CA GLU A 286 4.54 -20.00 -0.92
C GLU A 286 3.98 -20.63 -2.20
N ARG A 287 3.80 -21.96 -2.22
CA ARG A 287 3.17 -22.65 -3.35
C ARG A 287 1.69 -22.35 -3.45
N GLU A 288 1.04 -22.23 -2.31
CA GLU A 288 -0.38 -21.90 -2.22
C GLU A 288 -0.62 -20.38 -2.24
N PHE A 289 0.28 -19.62 -1.58
CA PHE A 289 0.19 -18.15 -1.48
C PHE A 289 1.48 -17.50 -1.99
N PRO A 290 1.64 -17.36 -3.32
CA PRO A 290 2.83 -16.73 -3.90
C PRO A 290 3.03 -15.30 -3.38
N GLU A 291 4.29 -14.90 -3.22
CA GLU A 291 4.72 -13.59 -2.71
C GLU A 291 4.29 -13.29 -1.25
N ALA A 292 3.83 -14.27 -0.47
CA ALA A 292 3.51 -14.07 0.94
C ALA A 292 4.75 -14.07 1.82
N LYS A 293 5.66 -15.05 1.65
CA LYS A 293 6.78 -15.27 2.56
C LYS A 293 7.99 -14.39 2.29
N ASN A 294 8.32 -14.20 1.02
CA ASN A 294 9.61 -13.65 0.57
C ASN A 294 9.53 -12.18 0.11
N ALA A 295 8.37 -11.56 0.17
CA ALA A 295 8.17 -10.16 -0.20
C ALA A 295 7.51 -9.38 0.95
N PRO A 296 7.86 -8.10 1.14
CA PRO A 296 7.16 -7.26 2.10
C PRO A 296 5.69 -7.10 1.68
N LEU A 297 4.80 -6.95 2.67
CA LEU A 297 3.37 -6.74 2.43
C LEU A 297 3.16 -5.38 1.77
N LYS A 298 2.69 -5.39 0.52
CA LYS A 298 2.36 -4.16 -0.22
C LYS A 298 1.11 -3.49 0.36
N TYR A 299 1.03 -2.16 0.26
CA TYR A 299 -0.19 -1.45 0.67
C TYR A 299 -1.42 -1.87 -0.12
N THR A 300 -1.27 -2.26 -1.39
CA THR A 300 -2.35 -2.80 -2.23
C THR A 300 -2.87 -4.14 -1.71
N SER A 301 -2.01 -4.97 -1.13
CA SER A 301 -2.41 -6.22 -0.45
C SER A 301 -3.13 -5.96 0.86
N ALA A 302 -2.74 -4.93 1.61
CA ALA A 302 -3.46 -4.48 2.79
C ALA A 302 -4.86 -3.93 2.42
N LEU A 303 -4.98 -3.16 1.36
CA LEU A 303 -6.28 -2.70 0.81
C LEU A 303 -7.15 -3.87 0.36
N THR A 304 -6.56 -4.92 -0.19
CA THR A 304 -7.25 -6.14 -0.60
C THR A 304 -7.86 -6.86 0.61
N HIS A 305 -7.08 -7.02 1.68
CA HIS A 305 -7.58 -7.55 2.95
C HIS A 305 -8.76 -6.72 3.47
N ASP A 306 -8.61 -5.41 3.50
CA ASP A 306 -9.63 -4.49 4.00
C ASP A 306 -10.89 -4.49 3.13
N ALA A 307 -10.77 -4.76 1.83
CA ALA A 307 -11.92 -4.93 0.96
C ALA A 307 -12.78 -6.15 1.35
N ILE A 308 -12.16 -7.26 1.73
CA ILE A 308 -12.88 -8.44 2.24
C ILE A 308 -13.54 -8.12 3.57
N LEU A 309 -12.89 -7.36 4.44
CA LEU A 309 -13.46 -6.89 5.70
C LEU A 309 -14.70 -6.02 5.45
N VAL A 310 -14.65 -5.09 4.49
CA VAL A 310 -15.77 -4.23 4.10
C VAL A 310 -16.94 -5.06 3.55
N ILE A 311 -16.68 -6.00 2.66
CA ILE A 311 -17.70 -6.88 2.10
C ILE A 311 -18.36 -7.69 3.22
N ALA A 312 -17.59 -8.31 4.10
CA ALA A 312 -18.11 -9.09 5.21
C ALA A 312 -18.99 -8.24 6.16
N GLU A 313 -18.56 -7.01 6.47
CA GLU A 313 -19.33 -6.10 7.33
C GLU A 313 -20.64 -5.64 6.68
N ALA A 314 -20.61 -5.32 5.39
CA ALA A 314 -21.82 -4.95 4.64
C ALA A 314 -22.87 -6.09 4.65
N PHE A 315 -22.46 -7.33 4.42
CA PHE A 315 -23.37 -8.47 4.47
C PHE A 315 -23.82 -8.83 5.90
N ARG A 316 -22.98 -8.60 6.91
CA ARG A 316 -23.40 -8.67 8.31
C ARG A 316 -24.50 -7.66 8.62
N TYR A 317 -24.36 -6.43 8.16
CA TYR A 317 -25.36 -5.37 8.30
C TYR A 317 -26.68 -5.79 7.64
N LEU A 318 -26.66 -6.21 6.37
CA LEU A 318 -27.84 -6.67 5.63
C LEU A 318 -28.57 -7.81 6.35
N ARG A 319 -27.82 -8.77 6.89
CA ARG A 319 -28.39 -9.87 7.68
C ARG A 319 -29.09 -9.38 8.96
N ARG A 320 -28.45 -8.46 9.70
CA ARG A 320 -29.07 -7.87 10.92
C ARG A 320 -30.35 -7.11 10.61
N GLN A 321 -30.37 -6.42 9.46
CA GLN A 321 -31.56 -5.70 8.98
C GLN A 321 -32.61 -6.61 8.33
N ARG A 322 -32.37 -7.92 8.27
CA ARG A 322 -33.22 -8.93 7.63
C ARG A 322 -33.56 -8.60 6.17
N VAL A 323 -32.64 -7.95 5.45
CA VAL A 323 -32.78 -7.69 4.03
C VAL A 323 -32.62 -8.99 3.26
N ASP A 324 -33.60 -9.30 2.40
CA ASP A 324 -33.52 -10.46 1.51
C ASP A 324 -32.60 -10.15 0.34
N VAL A 325 -31.41 -10.75 0.32
CA VAL A 325 -30.44 -10.65 -0.76
C VAL A 325 -30.38 -11.92 -1.60
N SER A 326 -31.32 -12.85 -1.40
CA SER A 326 -31.32 -14.09 -2.16
C SER A 326 -31.52 -13.84 -3.65
N ARG A 327 -30.66 -14.44 -4.48
CA ARG A 327 -30.87 -14.47 -5.93
C ARG A 327 -31.93 -15.50 -6.26
N ARG A 328 -33.10 -15.05 -6.72
CA ARG A 328 -34.18 -15.92 -7.22
C ARG A 328 -34.00 -16.08 -8.73
N GLY A 329 -33.74 -17.30 -9.19
CA GLY A 329 -33.64 -17.65 -10.61
C GLY A 329 -32.18 -17.68 -11.12
N SER A 330 -32.04 -17.83 -12.44
CA SER A 330 -30.75 -17.70 -13.11
C SER A 330 -30.21 -16.27 -12.97
N ALA A 331 -28.90 -16.12 -12.94
CA ALA A 331 -28.26 -14.79 -12.82
C ALA A 331 -28.59 -13.84 -13.99
N GLY A 332 -29.30 -14.33 -15.01
CA GLY A 332 -29.62 -13.58 -16.22
C GLY A 332 -28.49 -13.61 -17.24
N ASP A 333 -28.77 -13.08 -18.40
CA ASP A 333 -27.77 -12.88 -19.46
C ASP A 333 -27.09 -11.53 -19.24
N CYS A 334 -25.78 -11.55 -19.06
CA CYS A 334 -24.95 -10.37 -18.89
C CYS A 334 -25.06 -9.40 -20.07
N LEU A 335 -25.32 -9.92 -21.26
CA LEU A 335 -25.42 -9.16 -22.50
C LEU A 335 -26.85 -8.97 -22.99
N ALA A 336 -27.86 -9.22 -22.12
CA ALA A 336 -29.26 -9.01 -22.46
C ALA A 336 -29.52 -7.56 -22.91
N ASN A 337 -30.38 -7.43 -23.93
CA ASN A 337 -30.80 -6.11 -24.40
C ASN A 337 -32.35 -6.07 -24.43
N PRO A 338 -33.00 -5.26 -23.58
CA PRO A 338 -32.39 -4.38 -22.56
C PRO A 338 -31.72 -5.14 -21.42
N ALA A 339 -30.74 -4.50 -20.79
CA ALA A 339 -30.08 -5.03 -19.60
C ALA A 339 -31.11 -5.25 -18.48
N VAL A 340 -30.98 -6.37 -17.75
CA VAL A 340 -31.85 -6.70 -16.61
C VAL A 340 -31.02 -6.52 -15.32
N PRO A 341 -31.17 -5.39 -14.62
CA PRO A 341 -30.41 -5.14 -13.41
C PRO A 341 -30.87 -6.05 -12.26
N TRP A 342 -29.93 -6.42 -11.40
CA TRP A 342 -30.25 -7.18 -10.22
C TRP A 342 -30.93 -6.28 -9.16
N SER A 343 -32.18 -6.58 -8.82
CA SER A 343 -32.99 -5.72 -7.95
C SER A 343 -32.39 -5.50 -6.55
N GLN A 344 -31.74 -6.52 -5.96
CA GLN A 344 -31.10 -6.43 -4.65
C GLN A 344 -29.71 -5.76 -4.68
N GLY A 345 -29.18 -5.48 -5.87
CA GLY A 345 -27.88 -4.85 -6.03
C GLY A 345 -27.79 -3.47 -5.38
N ILE A 346 -28.89 -2.70 -5.39
CA ILE A 346 -28.97 -1.37 -4.75
C ILE A 346 -28.81 -1.47 -3.22
N ASP A 347 -29.40 -2.47 -2.60
CA ASP A 347 -29.31 -2.66 -1.14
C ASP A 347 -27.89 -3.06 -0.74
N ILE A 348 -27.22 -3.88 -1.56
CA ILE A 348 -25.82 -4.27 -1.35
C ILE A 348 -24.91 -3.05 -1.51
N GLU A 349 -25.07 -2.26 -2.56
CA GLU A 349 -24.29 -1.03 -2.77
C GLU A 349 -24.46 -0.08 -1.59
N ARG A 350 -25.69 0.15 -1.16
CA ARG A 350 -25.99 1.00 -0.01
C ARG A 350 -25.32 0.48 1.27
N ALA A 351 -25.39 -0.82 1.53
CA ALA A 351 -24.76 -1.44 2.69
C ALA A 351 -23.23 -1.29 2.65
N LEU A 352 -22.60 -1.47 1.48
CA LEU A 352 -21.17 -1.27 1.30
C LEU A 352 -20.73 0.18 1.57
N LYS A 353 -21.49 1.17 1.07
CA LYS A 353 -21.24 2.60 1.33
C LYS A 353 -21.43 3.01 2.79
N MET A 354 -22.26 2.28 3.55
CA MET A 354 -22.51 2.55 4.97
C MET A 354 -21.48 1.91 5.91
N VAL A 355 -20.55 1.12 5.42
CA VAL A 355 -19.53 0.47 6.25
C VAL A 355 -18.64 1.51 6.91
N GLN A 356 -18.47 1.34 8.23
CA GLN A 356 -17.50 2.08 9.02
C GLN A 356 -16.76 1.09 9.91
N VAL A 357 -15.48 0.88 9.63
CA VAL A 357 -14.67 -0.14 10.30
C VAL A 357 -13.21 0.28 10.33
N GLN A 358 -12.48 -0.23 11.31
CA GLN A 358 -11.01 -0.10 11.36
C GLN A 358 -10.37 -1.29 10.64
N GLY A 359 -9.51 -1.00 9.68
CA GLY A 359 -8.76 -1.98 8.92
C GLY A 359 -7.25 -1.82 9.07
N MET A 360 -6.52 -2.58 8.28
CA MET A 360 -5.05 -2.47 8.18
C MET A 360 -4.62 -1.11 7.63
N THR A 361 -5.47 -0.48 6.83
CA THR A 361 -5.25 0.84 6.23
C THR A 361 -5.94 1.97 7.01
N GLY A 362 -6.18 1.78 8.29
CA GLY A 362 -6.80 2.77 9.18
C GLY A 362 -8.31 2.78 9.14
N ASN A 363 -8.92 3.95 9.38
CA ASN A 363 -10.35 4.10 9.32
C ASN A 363 -10.88 3.93 7.90
N ILE A 364 -11.88 3.07 7.74
CA ILE A 364 -12.53 2.78 6.46
C ILE A 364 -13.95 3.29 6.52
N GLN A 365 -14.23 4.29 5.73
CA GLN A 365 -15.52 4.95 5.60
C GLN A 365 -15.66 5.48 4.17
N PHE A 366 -16.88 5.56 3.67
CA PHE A 366 -17.17 5.99 2.30
C PHE A 366 -18.14 7.15 2.28
N ASP A 367 -18.03 7.99 1.26
CA ASP A 367 -19.03 9.00 0.94
C ASP A 367 -20.20 8.43 0.12
N THR A 368 -21.12 9.26 -0.28
CA THR A 368 -22.29 8.87 -1.07
C THR A 368 -21.95 8.33 -2.46
N TYR A 369 -20.74 8.64 -2.96
CA TYR A 369 -20.22 8.18 -4.26
C TYR A 369 -19.39 6.89 -4.14
N GLY A 370 -19.25 6.34 -2.93
CA GLY A 370 -18.43 5.14 -2.69
C GLY A 370 -16.93 5.41 -2.69
N ARG A 371 -16.52 6.66 -2.52
CA ARG A 371 -15.11 7.07 -2.37
C ARG A 371 -14.73 7.03 -0.91
N ARG A 372 -13.49 6.64 -0.65
CA ARG A 372 -12.97 6.63 0.71
C ARG A 372 -12.89 8.04 1.30
N THR A 373 -13.35 8.22 2.53
CA THR A 373 -13.36 9.47 3.26
C THR A 373 -12.94 9.27 4.72
N ASN A 374 -12.69 10.35 5.44
CA ASN A 374 -12.29 10.33 6.86
C ASN A 374 -11.11 9.38 7.14
N TYR A 375 -10.07 9.52 6.34
CA TYR A 375 -8.83 8.74 6.45
C TYR A 375 -7.65 9.64 6.82
N THR A 376 -6.61 9.02 7.35
CA THR A 376 -5.35 9.67 7.67
C THR A 376 -4.23 9.05 6.85
N ILE A 377 -3.39 9.89 6.25
CA ILE A 377 -2.21 9.49 5.49
C ILE A 377 -0.98 9.93 6.27
N ASP A 378 -0.10 9.00 6.59
CA ASP A 378 1.17 9.31 7.23
C ASP A 378 2.15 9.88 6.22
N VAL A 379 2.92 10.88 6.62
CA VAL A 379 3.97 11.49 5.82
C VAL A 379 5.32 11.04 6.37
N TYR A 380 6.13 10.49 5.50
CA TYR A 380 7.46 9.98 5.82
C TYR A 380 8.55 10.78 5.11
N GLU A 381 9.67 10.92 5.76
CA GLU A 381 10.91 11.45 5.20
C GLU A 381 12.03 10.40 5.33
N MET A 382 12.83 10.26 4.29
CA MET A 382 14.07 9.51 4.34
C MET A 382 15.21 10.42 4.73
N LYS A 383 15.91 10.05 5.78
CA LYS A 383 17.17 10.65 6.24
C LYS A 383 18.31 9.64 6.08
N VAL A 384 19.54 10.09 6.18
CA VAL A 384 20.73 9.20 6.17
C VAL A 384 20.64 8.14 7.27
N THR A 385 19.95 8.44 8.37
CA THR A 385 19.71 7.53 9.50
C THR A 385 18.54 6.55 9.31
N GLY A 386 17.83 6.62 8.18
CA GLY A 386 16.67 5.81 7.87
C GLY A 386 15.39 6.63 7.66
N SER A 387 14.28 5.96 7.43
CA SER A 387 12.97 6.59 7.29
C SER A 387 12.40 7.00 8.65
N ARG A 388 11.78 8.18 8.70
CA ARG A 388 11.05 8.66 9.87
C ARG A 388 9.68 9.20 9.48
N LYS A 389 8.73 9.08 10.38
CA LYS A 389 7.42 9.72 10.24
C LYS A 389 7.58 11.22 10.54
N ALA A 390 7.29 12.06 9.56
CA ALA A 390 7.43 13.52 9.64
C ALA A 390 6.14 14.22 10.07
N GLY A 391 5.02 13.56 9.95
CA GLY A 391 3.70 14.09 10.29
C GLY A 391 2.59 13.23 9.70
N TYR A 392 1.40 13.79 9.64
CA TYR A 392 0.24 13.15 9.00
C TYR A 392 -0.62 14.18 8.26
N TRP A 393 -1.46 13.68 7.38
CA TRP A 393 -2.44 14.47 6.66
C TRP A 393 -3.84 13.86 6.82
N ASN A 394 -4.83 14.71 7.01
CA ASN A 394 -6.23 14.36 6.85
C ASN A 394 -7.00 15.55 6.22
N GLU A 395 -8.25 15.31 5.81
CA GLU A 395 -9.05 16.32 5.11
C GLU A 395 -9.38 17.56 5.96
N TYR A 396 -9.39 17.44 7.27
CA TYR A 396 -9.80 18.51 8.21
C TYR A 396 -8.62 19.39 8.62
N GLU A 397 -7.56 18.77 9.11
CA GLU A 397 -6.37 19.45 9.63
C GLU A 397 -5.34 19.76 8.56
N ARG A 398 -5.46 19.15 7.36
CA ARG A 398 -4.47 19.18 6.32
C ARG A 398 -3.16 18.53 6.78
N PHE A 399 -2.02 19.01 6.30
CA PHE A 399 -0.74 18.47 6.76
C PHE A 399 -0.37 19.01 8.13
N VAL A 400 -0.19 18.14 9.10
CA VAL A 400 0.27 18.42 10.46
C VAL A 400 1.67 17.84 10.63
N PRO A 401 2.72 18.68 10.60
CA PRO A 401 4.07 18.24 10.86
C PRO A 401 4.25 17.92 12.35
N PHE A 402 5.05 16.92 12.66
CA PHE A 402 5.48 16.69 14.04
C PHE A 402 6.52 17.73 14.45
N SER A 403 6.38 18.28 15.66
CA SER A 403 7.38 19.16 16.23
C SER A 403 8.65 18.40 16.58
N ASP A 404 9.81 19.06 16.55
CA ASP A 404 11.09 18.43 16.95
C ASP A 404 11.07 17.88 18.38
N GLN A 405 10.18 18.38 19.25
CA GLN A 405 9.95 17.82 20.58
C GLN A 405 9.14 16.52 20.57
N GLN A 406 8.19 16.35 19.66
CA GLN A 406 7.48 15.07 19.48
C GLN A 406 8.36 14.03 18.79
N LEU A 407 9.23 14.48 17.89
CA LEU A 407 10.24 13.63 17.24
C LEU A 407 11.32 13.15 18.21
N SER A 408 11.60 13.90 19.28
CA SER A 408 12.56 13.49 20.33
C SER A 408 12.02 12.38 21.23
N ASN A 409 10.70 12.23 21.38
CA ASN A 409 10.12 11.13 22.14
C ASN A 409 10.16 9.79 21.36
N ASP A 410 10.03 9.83 20.03
CA ASP A 410 10.28 8.65 19.18
C ASP A 410 11.79 8.39 19.02
N SER A 411 12.64 9.45 19.14
CA SER A 411 14.10 9.36 19.16
C SER A 411 14.64 8.78 20.48
N ALA A 412 13.85 8.73 21.55
CA ALA A 412 14.25 8.05 22.80
C ALA A 412 14.53 6.54 22.58
N SER A 413 13.98 5.94 21.51
CA SER A 413 14.37 4.60 21.07
C SER A 413 15.72 4.59 20.32
N ALA A 414 16.10 5.71 19.68
CA ALA A 414 17.38 5.85 18.99
C ALA A 414 18.52 6.23 19.93
N GLU A 415 18.24 7.00 20.98
CA GLU A 415 19.23 7.33 22.03
C GLU A 415 19.71 6.09 22.81
N ASN A 416 18.96 4.98 22.79
CA ASN A 416 19.36 3.72 23.40
C ASN A 416 20.04 2.73 22.43
N ARG A 417 20.14 3.03 21.14
CA ARG A 417 20.91 2.19 20.21
C ARG A 417 22.38 2.49 20.32
N THR A 418 23.15 1.49 20.67
CA THR A 418 24.61 1.54 20.64
C THR A 418 25.07 1.22 19.23
N ILE A 419 25.68 2.18 18.54
CA ILE A 419 26.25 2.00 17.20
C ILE A 419 27.57 1.25 17.32
N VAL A 420 27.73 0.18 16.54
CA VAL A 420 29.02 -0.52 16.44
C VAL A 420 29.87 0.19 15.40
N VAL A 421 31.04 0.63 15.81
CA VAL A 421 32.03 1.29 14.97
C VAL A 421 33.16 0.29 14.74
N THR A 422 33.19 -0.31 13.54
CA THR A 422 34.30 -1.22 13.17
C THR A 422 35.57 -0.44 12.89
N THR A 423 36.69 -0.93 13.37
CA THR A 423 38.02 -0.30 13.21
C THR A 423 39.10 -1.37 13.17
N ILE A 424 40.32 -0.94 12.82
CA ILE A 424 41.50 -1.78 12.73
C ILE A 424 42.56 -1.27 13.72
N LEU A 425 43.32 -2.20 14.32
CA LEU A 425 44.45 -1.84 15.17
C LEU A 425 45.61 -1.39 14.32
N GLU A 426 45.92 -0.10 14.36
CA GLU A 426 47.03 0.51 13.63
C GLU A 426 47.49 1.80 14.31
N SER A 427 48.78 1.84 14.66
CA SER A 427 49.41 3.01 15.28
C SER A 427 49.60 4.13 14.23
N PRO A 428 49.31 5.41 14.57
CA PRO A 428 48.82 5.97 15.83
C PRO A 428 47.31 6.11 15.90
N TYR A 429 46.55 5.43 15.08
CA TYR A 429 45.11 5.64 14.89
C TYR A 429 44.26 4.92 15.96
N VAL A 430 44.48 3.62 16.14
CA VAL A 430 43.80 2.80 17.15
C VAL A 430 44.81 1.82 17.77
N MET A 431 45.00 1.89 19.04
CA MET A 431 45.95 1.06 19.80
C MET A 431 45.32 0.59 21.11
N TYR A 432 45.81 -0.51 21.68
CA TYR A 432 45.50 -0.86 23.04
C TYR A 432 46.29 0.01 24.05
N LYS A 433 45.58 0.49 25.07
CA LYS A 433 46.27 1.11 26.23
C LYS A 433 47.14 0.10 26.95
N LYS A 434 48.18 0.55 27.66
CA LYS A 434 49.08 -0.31 28.41
C LYS A 434 48.39 -1.18 29.46
N ASN A 435 47.31 -0.70 30.03
CA ASN A 435 46.48 -1.39 31.05
C ASN A 435 45.14 -1.91 30.49
N HIS A 436 45.04 -2.17 29.17
CA HIS A 436 43.81 -2.55 28.52
C HIS A 436 43.13 -3.81 29.09
N GLU A 437 43.88 -4.71 29.69
CA GLU A 437 43.36 -5.93 30.32
C GLU A 437 42.48 -5.63 31.57
N GLN A 438 42.68 -4.47 32.17
CA GLN A 438 41.90 -4.01 33.32
C GLN A 438 40.74 -3.08 32.98
N LEU A 439 40.58 -2.77 31.66
CA LEU A 439 39.61 -1.84 31.16
C LEU A 439 38.57 -2.59 30.31
N GLU A 440 37.36 -2.05 30.26
CA GLU A 440 36.25 -2.62 29.49
C GLU A 440 35.76 -1.66 28.39
N GLY A 441 35.14 -2.23 27.38
CA GLY A 441 34.51 -1.47 26.30
C GLY A 441 35.50 -0.59 25.52
N ASN A 442 35.12 0.64 25.23
CA ASN A 442 35.89 1.58 24.42
C ASN A 442 37.13 2.12 25.19
N GLU A 443 37.11 2.07 26.50
CA GLU A 443 38.22 2.56 27.32
C GLU A 443 39.53 1.76 27.18
N ARG A 444 39.44 0.57 26.59
CA ARG A 444 40.59 -0.29 26.26
C ARG A 444 41.50 0.29 25.19
N TYR A 445 40.98 1.22 24.41
CA TYR A 445 41.64 1.76 23.21
C TYR A 445 42.11 3.19 23.41
N GLU A 446 43.15 3.57 22.67
CA GLU A 446 43.67 4.93 22.57
C GLU A 446 44.12 5.20 21.12
N GLY A 447 44.21 6.47 20.72
CA GLY A 447 44.66 6.90 19.43
C GLY A 447 43.71 7.87 18.72
N TYR A 448 44.18 8.44 17.63
CA TYR A 448 43.49 9.52 16.91
C TYR A 448 42.03 9.16 16.55
N CYS A 449 41.80 7.97 15.98
CA CYS A 449 40.46 7.56 15.59
C CYS A 449 39.55 7.25 16.79
N VAL A 450 40.14 6.86 17.94
CA VAL A 450 39.37 6.64 19.20
C VAL A 450 38.86 7.97 19.72
N ASP A 451 39.72 8.99 19.75
CA ASP A 451 39.36 10.34 20.21
C ASP A 451 38.36 10.99 19.24
N LEU A 452 38.55 10.83 17.93
CA LEU A 452 37.63 11.32 16.92
C LEU A 452 36.24 10.68 17.07
N ALA A 453 36.17 9.37 17.25
CA ALA A 453 34.89 8.65 17.46
C ALA A 453 34.18 9.14 18.74
N TYR A 454 34.95 9.40 19.80
CA TYR A 454 34.38 9.96 21.02
C TYR A 454 33.81 11.35 20.83
N GLU A 455 34.53 12.26 20.19
CA GLU A 455 34.04 13.63 19.93
C GLU A 455 32.85 13.65 18.97
N ILE A 456 32.83 12.80 17.93
CA ILE A 456 31.69 12.65 17.04
C ILE A 456 30.48 12.15 17.82
N ALA A 457 30.61 11.07 18.60
CA ALA A 457 29.53 10.48 19.38
C ALA A 457 28.95 11.47 20.39
N LYS A 458 29.80 12.25 21.06
CA LYS A 458 29.42 13.31 21.99
C LYS A 458 28.66 14.45 21.29
N HIS A 459 29.13 14.87 20.12
CA HIS A 459 28.51 15.95 19.33
C HIS A 459 27.15 15.53 18.77
N VAL A 460 27.04 14.29 18.25
CA VAL A 460 25.82 13.71 17.67
C VAL A 460 24.89 13.13 18.73
N ARG A 461 25.36 13.01 20.00
CA ARG A 461 24.62 12.43 21.14
C ARG A 461 24.20 10.97 20.91
N ILE A 462 25.11 10.14 20.45
CA ILE A 462 24.90 8.71 20.25
C ILE A 462 25.77 7.88 21.21
N LYS A 463 25.29 6.67 21.55
CA LYS A 463 26.12 5.66 22.21
C LYS A 463 26.82 4.82 21.13
N TYR A 464 28.09 4.50 21.35
CA TYR A 464 28.86 3.69 20.40
C TYR A 464 29.74 2.67 21.11
N LYS A 465 30.09 1.62 20.39
CA LYS A 465 31.03 0.59 20.79
C LYS A 465 32.04 0.37 19.68
N LEU A 466 33.32 0.49 20.00
CA LEU A 466 34.42 0.14 19.10
C LEU A 466 34.50 -1.39 18.98
N SER A 467 34.62 -1.89 17.75
CA SER A 467 34.82 -3.29 17.42
C SER A 467 36.02 -3.42 16.49
N ILE A 468 36.98 -4.23 16.90
CA ILE A 468 38.12 -4.50 16.03
C ILE A 468 37.69 -5.50 14.96
N VAL A 469 37.98 -5.18 13.70
CA VAL A 469 37.66 -6.04 12.54
C VAL A 469 38.33 -7.42 12.68
N GLY A 470 37.55 -8.48 12.45
CA GLY A 470 37.98 -9.83 12.74
C GLY A 470 39.11 -10.36 11.87
N ASP A 471 39.18 -9.92 10.60
CA ASP A 471 40.21 -10.36 9.61
C ASP A 471 41.41 -9.42 9.50
N GLY A 472 41.42 -8.33 10.25
CA GLY A 472 42.53 -7.35 10.27
C GLY A 472 42.74 -6.61 8.93
N LYS A 473 41.70 -6.49 8.09
CA LYS A 473 41.81 -5.85 6.78
C LYS A 473 40.96 -4.58 6.69
N TYR A 474 41.39 -3.63 5.88
CA TYR A 474 40.62 -2.42 5.57
C TYR A 474 39.35 -2.75 4.79
N GLY A 475 39.48 -3.53 3.73
CA GLY A 475 38.40 -3.98 2.88
C GLY A 475 38.77 -3.92 1.40
N ALA A 476 38.64 -5.05 0.74
CA ALA A 476 38.79 -5.20 -0.69
C ALA A 476 37.67 -6.10 -1.21
N ARG A 477 37.28 -5.87 -2.45
CA ARG A 477 36.28 -6.73 -3.10
C ARG A 477 37.01 -7.84 -3.83
N ASP A 478 36.69 -9.06 -3.50
CA ASP A 478 37.22 -10.25 -4.18
C ASP A 478 36.80 -10.22 -5.66
N PRO A 479 37.76 -10.37 -6.61
CA PRO A 479 37.44 -10.29 -8.03
C PRO A 479 36.54 -11.40 -8.56
N GLU A 480 36.58 -12.59 -7.95
CA GLU A 480 35.83 -13.77 -8.38
C GLU A 480 34.47 -13.84 -7.67
N THR A 481 34.45 -13.80 -6.35
CA THR A 481 33.23 -13.94 -5.55
C THR A 481 32.43 -12.63 -5.44
N LYS A 482 33.04 -11.49 -5.78
CA LYS A 482 32.47 -10.12 -5.62
C LYS A 482 32.11 -9.78 -4.16
N ILE A 483 32.60 -10.54 -3.19
CA ILE A 483 32.36 -10.33 -1.76
C ILE A 483 33.42 -9.35 -1.21
N TRP A 484 32.99 -8.44 -0.33
CA TRP A 484 33.87 -7.53 0.39
C TRP A 484 34.42 -8.19 1.66
N ASN A 485 35.70 -8.00 1.95
CA ASN A 485 36.32 -8.37 3.22
C ASN A 485 36.63 -7.15 4.07
N GLY A 486 37.21 -7.35 5.25
CA GLY A 486 37.67 -6.28 6.13
C GLY A 486 36.56 -5.42 6.73
N MET A 487 36.90 -4.21 7.16
CA MET A 487 35.93 -3.25 7.72
C MET A 487 34.81 -2.93 6.73
N VAL A 488 35.12 -2.86 5.43
CA VAL A 488 34.07 -2.65 4.40
C VAL A 488 33.12 -3.84 4.34
N GLY A 489 33.61 -5.07 4.48
CA GLY A 489 32.78 -6.27 4.54
C GLY A 489 31.84 -6.26 5.75
N GLU A 490 32.33 -5.90 6.92
CA GLU A 490 31.50 -5.78 8.13
C GLU A 490 30.42 -4.70 8.02
N LEU A 491 30.70 -3.61 7.29
CA LEU A 491 29.70 -2.56 7.00
C LEU A 491 28.62 -3.03 6.03
N VAL A 492 28.99 -3.86 5.04
CA VAL A 492 28.06 -4.34 4.00
C VAL A 492 27.22 -5.51 4.49
N TYR A 493 27.83 -6.44 5.23
CA TYR A 493 27.19 -7.72 5.60
C TYR A 493 26.83 -7.81 7.08
N GLY A 494 27.32 -6.89 7.90
CA GLY A 494 27.20 -6.93 9.36
C GLY A 494 28.37 -7.69 10.02
N PRO A 495 28.54 -7.52 11.35
CA PRO A 495 29.67 -8.10 12.12
C PRO A 495 29.63 -9.63 12.25
N CYS A 496 28.69 -10.31 11.65
CA CYS A 496 28.49 -11.77 11.66
C CYS A 496 28.28 -12.34 10.24
N GLY A 497 28.82 -11.70 9.20
CA GLY A 497 28.78 -12.21 7.83
C GLY A 497 29.79 -13.29 7.55
#